data_2ba4ef4375c6b41dc2a2fb45d5f43794
#
_entry.id   2ba4ef4375c6b41dc2a2fb45d5f43794
#
_cell.length_a   1.000
_cell.length_b   1.000
_cell.length_c   1.000
_cell.angle_alpha   90.00
_cell.angle_beta   90.00
_cell.angle_gamma   90.00
#
_symmetry.space_group_name_H-M   'P 1'
#
loop_
_entity.id
_entity.type
_entity.pdbx_description
1 polymer ?
#
loop_
_entity_poly.entity_id
_entity_poly.type
_entity_poly.pdbx_seq_one_letter_code
_entity_poly.pdbx_strand_id
1 'polypeptide(L)'
;MMIEKENKNIAFVDGQNLYMNTAKKDIDPWKIELGRFRIYLEKKYNVDRAYYHLGYTDKKYQDLYEKIQKAGFIIVFKQHSEAMVGLKKGNVDSDIIFSAMKRLYKKEDFGKIILVSGDGDYKMLVDFLIEENKFEKILFPDRKFASSLYQKLGSEYFDYLENNHIKEKIELKKKRAP
;
A
#
# COMPACT_ATOMS: atom_id res chain seq x y z
N MET A 1 -4.31 35.51 -9.91
CA MET A 1 -4.91 34.30 -9.32
C MET A 1 -3.80 33.33 -9.13
N MET A 2 -3.32 33.11 -7.89
CA MET A 2 -2.35 32.06 -7.61
C MET A 2 -3.10 30.74 -7.74
N ILE A 3 -2.69 29.92 -8.71
CA ILE A 3 -3.13 28.52 -8.79
C ILE A 3 -2.53 27.85 -7.55
N GLU A 4 -3.35 27.54 -6.54
CA GLU A 4 -2.91 26.70 -5.43
C GLU A 4 -2.40 25.40 -6.05
N LYS A 5 -1.10 25.15 -5.91
CA LYS A 5 -0.49 23.94 -6.38
C LYS A 5 -1.03 22.80 -5.51
N GLU A 6 -1.95 22.04 -6.07
CA GLU A 6 -2.53 20.89 -5.38
C GLU A 6 -1.40 19.96 -4.91
N ASN A 7 -1.27 19.81 -3.59
CA ASN A 7 -0.21 18.99 -3.02
C ASN A 7 -0.38 17.53 -3.46
N LYS A 8 0.72 16.92 -3.89
CA LYS A 8 0.74 15.53 -4.30
C LYS A 8 0.51 14.60 -3.11
N ASN A 9 -0.26 13.55 -3.33
CA ASN A 9 -0.54 12.53 -2.34
C ASN A 9 0.65 11.57 -2.16
N ILE A 10 0.66 10.86 -1.04
CA ILE A 10 1.61 9.79 -0.77
C ILE A 10 0.86 8.48 -0.52
N ALA A 11 1.48 7.35 -0.87
CA ALA A 11 0.91 6.04 -0.64
C ALA A 11 1.81 5.20 0.26
N PHE A 12 1.18 4.43 1.16
CA PHE A 12 1.81 3.38 1.95
C PHE A 12 1.24 2.04 1.55
N VAL A 13 2.11 1.13 1.12
CA VAL A 13 1.75 -0.23 0.73
C VAL A 13 2.28 -1.19 1.78
N ASP A 14 1.38 -1.93 2.41
CA ASP A 14 1.72 -3.10 3.20
C ASP A 14 1.99 -4.27 2.25
N GLY A 15 3.27 -4.50 1.94
CA GLY A 15 3.66 -5.46 0.91
C GLY A 15 3.31 -6.89 1.25
N GLN A 16 3.36 -7.27 2.53
CA GLN A 16 2.97 -8.62 2.96
C GLN A 16 1.47 -8.82 2.87
N ASN A 17 0.66 -7.89 3.37
CA ASN A 17 -0.80 -7.96 3.29
C ASN A 17 -1.26 -8.00 1.83
N LEU A 18 -0.66 -7.16 0.98
CA LEU A 18 -0.96 -7.14 -0.45
C LEU A 18 -0.66 -8.50 -1.11
N TYR A 19 0.53 -9.07 -0.88
CA TYR A 19 0.94 -10.35 -1.46
C TYR A 19 0.07 -11.51 -0.98
N MET A 20 -0.22 -11.59 0.32
CA MET A 20 -1.02 -12.66 0.91
C MET A 20 -2.45 -12.67 0.38
N ASN A 21 -3.03 -11.49 0.15
CA ASN A 21 -4.42 -11.35 -0.26
C ASN A 21 -4.61 -11.17 -1.78
N THR A 22 -3.55 -11.32 -2.56
CA THR A 22 -3.61 -11.34 -4.03
C THR A 22 -2.96 -12.60 -4.59
N ALA A 23 -1.63 -12.65 -4.63
CA ALA A 23 -0.87 -13.72 -5.28
C ALA A 23 -0.86 -15.04 -4.49
N LYS A 24 -1.00 -14.97 -3.17
CA LYS A 24 -0.90 -16.13 -2.26
C LYS A 24 -2.25 -16.61 -1.73
N LYS A 25 -3.36 -15.96 -2.06
CA LYS A 25 -4.68 -16.40 -1.60
C LYS A 25 -5.09 -17.75 -2.23
N ASP A 26 -5.86 -18.53 -1.51
CA ASP A 26 -6.21 -19.90 -1.91
C ASP A 26 -7.20 -19.95 -3.08
N ILE A 27 -8.12 -18.99 -3.14
CA ILE A 27 -9.18 -18.94 -4.15
C ILE A 27 -8.92 -17.79 -5.12
N ASP A 28 -8.86 -18.09 -6.41
CA ASP A 28 -8.65 -17.14 -7.51
C ASP A 28 -7.44 -16.21 -7.28
N PRO A 29 -6.21 -16.77 -7.09
CA PRO A 29 -5.02 -15.95 -6.93
C PRO A 29 -4.71 -15.19 -8.22
N TRP A 30 -4.28 -13.94 -8.06
CA TRP A 30 -3.86 -13.09 -9.16
C TRP A 30 -2.64 -12.27 -8.80
N LYS A 31 -1.87 -11.85 -9.78
CA LYS A 31 -0.63 -11.11 -9.54
C LYS A 31 -0.75 -9.68 -10.00
N ILE A 32 -0.30 -8.77 -9.17
CA ILE A 32 -0.18 -7.36 -9.51
C ILE A 32 1.09 -7.15 -10.34
N GLU A 33 0.95 -6.43 -11.45
CA GLU A 33 2.07 -5.87 -12.19
C GLU A 33 2.43 -4.53 -11.54
N LEU A 34 3.60 -4.47 -10.90
CA LEU A 34 3.99 -3.38 -10.01
C LEU A 34 4.09 -2.03 -10.72
N GLY A 35 4.60 -2.00 -11.96
CA GLY A 35 4.70 -0.77 -12.74
C GLY A 35 3.33 -0.19 -13.07
N ARG A 36 2.39 -1.05 -13.49
CA ARG A 36 0.99 -0.65 -13.73
C ARG A 36 0.32 -0.17 -12.46
N PHE A 37 0.58 -0.84 -11.34
CA PHE A 37 0.02 -0.44 -10.05
C PHE A 37 0.57 0.93 -9.61
N ARG A 38 1.86 1.18 -9.77
CA ARG A 38 2.45 2.49 -9.49
C ARG A 38 1.82 3.61 -10.35
N ILE A 39 1.64 3.35 -11.65
CA ILE A 39 0.99 4.28 -12.58
C ILE A 39 -0.48 4.49 -12.18
N TYR A 40 -1.18 3.45 -11.76
CA TYR A 40 -2.55 3.55 -11.30
C TYR A 40 -2.67 4.49 -10.07
N LEU A 41 -1.79 4.32 -9.08
CA LEU A 41 -1.75 5.19 -7.91
C LEU A 41 -1.48 6.66 -8.29
N GLU A 42 -0.54 6.89 -9.20
CA GLU A 42 -0.20 8.22 -9.69
C GLU A 42 -1.39 8.88 -10.41
N LYS A 43 -1.95 8.20 -11.39
CA LYS A 43 -2.99 8.79 -12.25
C LYS A 43 -4.35 8.90 -11.56
N LYS A 44 -4.71 7.91 -10.74
CA LYS A 44 -6.03 7.89 -10.09
C LYS A 44 -6.08 8.73 -8.84
N TYR A 45 -5.01 8.76 -8.06
CA TYR A 45 -4.96 9.38 -6.74
C TYR A 45 -3.88 10.46 -6.60
N ASN A 46 -3.30 10.93 -7.70
CA ASN A 46 -2.27 11.98 -7.71
C ASN A 46 -1.08 11.66 -6.79
N VAL A 47 -0.69 10.38 -6.70
CA VAL A 47 0.41 9.92 -5.82
C VAL A 47 1.76 10.25 -6.45
N ASP A 48 2.57 11.01 -5.73
CA ASP A 48 3.97 11.30 -6.09
C ASP A 48 4.92 10.24 -5.54
N ARG A 49 4.87 10.03 -4.22
CA ARG A 49 5.73 9.07 -3.51
C ARG A 49 4.92 7.89 -3.01
N ALA A 50 5.33 6.69 -3.41
CA ALA A 50 4.71 5.45 -2.97
C ALA A 50 5.73 4.59 -2.21
N TYR A 51 5.49 4.36 -0.94
CA TYR A 51 6.35 3.59 -0.03
C TYR A 51 5.85 2.16 0.05
N TYR A 52 6.74 1.22 -0.29
CA TYR A 52 6.44 -0.22 -0.24
C TYR A 52 7.13 -0.83 0.97
N HIS A 53 6.34 -1.08 2.00
CA HIS A 53 6.83 -1.62 3.27
C HIS A 53 6.94 -3.13 3.21
N LEU A 54 8.11 -3.63 3.59
CA LEU A 54 8.44 -5.04 3.68
C LEU A 54 8.97 -5.35 5.08
N GLY A 55 8.86 -6.61 5.47
CA GLY A 55 9.49 -7.11 6.67
C GLY A 55 11.01 -7.06 6.60
N TYR A 56 11.67 -8.08 7.11
CA TYR A 56 13.13 -8.13 7.08
C TYR A 56 13.68 -8.43 5.68
N THR A 57 14.87 -7.91 5.40
CA THR A 57 15.57 -8.22 4.16
C THR A 57 15.97 -9.70 4.11
N ASP A 58 15.82 -10.31 2.93
CA ASP A 58 16.27 -11.67 2.66
C ASP A 58 16.89 -11.72 1.26
N LYS A 59 18.13 -12.22 1.15
CA LYS A 59 18.88 -12.27 -0.11
C LYS A 59 18.15 -13.03 -1.22
N LYS A 60 17.31 -14.01 -0.86
CA LYS A 60 16.53 -14.79 -1.84
C LYS A 60 15.47 -13.97 -2.58
N TYR A 61 15.10 -12.81 -2.06
CA TYR A 61 14.12 -11.91 -2.68
C TYR A 61 14.72 -10.70 -3.39
N GLN A 62 16.02 -10.72 -3.68
CA GLN A 62 16.71 -9.60 -4.33
C GLN A 62 16.02 -9.18 -5.65
N ASP A 63 15.64 -10.14 -6.48
CA ASP A 63 14.93 -9.88 -7.75
C ASP A 63 13.58 -9.19 -7.53
N LEU A 64 12.88 -9.52 -6.46
CA LEU A 64 11.63 -8.86 -6.10
C LEU A 64 11.88 -7.39 -5.70
N TYR A 65 12.90 -7.14 -4.90
CA TYR A 65 13.26 -5.79 -4.47
C TYR A 65 13.60 -4.89 -5.66
N GLU A 66 14.40 -5.41 -6.60
CA GLU A 66 14.72 -4.70 -7.83
C GLU A 66 13.47 -4.39 -8.67
N LYS A 67 12.52 -5.33 -8.79
CA LYS A 67 11.26 -5.11 -9.50
C LYS A 67 10.42 -4.01 -8.85
N ILE A 68 10.34 -3.99 -7.51
CA ILE A 68 9.61 -2.97 -6.77
C ILE A 68 10.25 -1.59 -7.02
N GLN A 69 11.58 -1.48 -6.92
CA GLN A 69 12.31 -0.23 -7.17
C GLN A 69 12.18 0.23 -8.63
N LYS A 70 12.34 -0.65 -9.61
CA LYS A 70 12.17 -0.34 -11.04
C LYS A 70 10.75 0.11 -11.37
N ALA A 71 9.76 -0.36 -10.63
CA ALA A 71 8.38 0.10 -10.77
C ALA A 71 8.14 1.52 -10.21
N GLY A 72 9.11 2.09 -9.50
CA GLY A 72 9.04 3.45 -8.95
C GLY A 72 8.49 3.53 -7.53
N PHE A 73 8.53 2.42 -6.76
CA PHE A 73 8.26 2.43 -5.33
C PHE A 73 9.53 2.67 -4.53
N ILE A 74 9.38 3.34 -3.40
CA ILE A 74 10.42 3.49 -2.38
C ILE A 74 10.29 2.32 -1.41
N ILE A 75 11.24 1.42 -1.39
CA ILE A 75 11.20 0.28 -0.46
C ILE A 75 11.59 0.74 0.95
N VAL A 76 10.81 0.30 1.92
CA VAL A 76 11.08 0.48 3.34
C VAL A 76 11.13 -0.89 4.01
N PHE A 77 12.28 -1.26 4.52
CA PHE A 77 12.44 -2.49 5.29
C PHE A 77 12.29 -2.24 6.78
N LYS A 78 11.72 -3.22 7.48
CA LYS A 78 11.69 -3.20 8.93
C LYS A 78 13.11 -3.30 9.49
N GLN A 79 13.44 -2.42 10.43
CA GLN A 79 14.70 -2.53 11.16
C GLN A 79 14.66 -3.72 12.14
N HIS A 80 15.74 -4.46 12.20
CA HIS A 80 15.91 -5.60 13.11
C HIS A 80 17.33 -5.68 13.65
N SER A 81 17.48 -6.32 14.81
CA SER A 81 18.78 -6.75 15.30
C SER A 81 19.13 -8.12 14.72
N GLU A 82 20.41 -8.43 14.57
CA GLU A 82 20.87 -9.74 14.06
C GLU A 82 20.31 -10.92 14.86
N ALA A 83 20.06 -10.75 16.15
CA ALA A 83 19.47 -11.78 17.02
C ALA A 83 18.00 -12.11 16.70
N MET A 84 17.31 -11.29 15.90
CA MET A 84 15.90 -11.51 15.54
C MET A 84 15.72 -12.14 14.16
N VAL A 85 16.79 -12.39 13.44
CA VAL A 85 16.76 -13.03 12.12
C VAL A 85 16.22 -14.44 12.25
N GLY A 86 15.08 -14.71 11.67
CA GLY A 86 14.44 -16.04 11.64
C GLY A 86 13.39 -16.30 12.73
N LEU A 87 13.18 -15.40 13.70
CA LEU A 87 12.28 -15.62 14.83
C LEU A 87 10.84 -15.10 14.65
N LYS A 88 10.59 -14.12 13.80
CA LYS A 88 9.21 -13.63 13.46
C LYS A 88 9.14 -12.99 12.08
N LYS A 89 8.05 -13.23 11.36
CA LYS A 89 7.65 -12.36 10.24
C LYS A 89 7.47 -10.95 10.78
N GLY A 90 8.24 -10.00 10.26
CA GLY A 90 8.16 -8.62 10.74
C GLY A 90 6.85 -7.98 10.33
N ASN A 91 5.94 -7.79 11.28
CA ASN A 91 4.77 -6.95 11.10
C ASN A 91 5.21 -5.51 10.81
N VAL A 92 4.72 -4.92 9.72
CA VAL A 92 5.11 -3.57 9.27
C VAL A 92 4.13 -2.48 9.70
N ASP A 93 3.04 -2.83 10.39
CA ASP A 93 1.96 -1.91 10.73
C ASP A 93 2.47 -0.74 11.57
N SER A 94 3.24 -1.02 12.63
CA SER A 94 3.83 0.03 13.46
C SER A 94 4.74 0.96 12.69
N ASP A 95 5.47 0.45 11.69
CA ASP A 95 6.38 1.25 10.89
C ASP A 95 5.61 2.18 9.93
N ILE A 96 4.52 1.70 9.33
CA ILE A 96 3.63 2.50 8.50
C ILE A 96 2.93 3.57 9.34
N ILE A 97 2.35 3.20 10.49
CA ILE A 97 1.69 4.12 11.41
C ILE A 97 2.67 5.22 11.85
N PHE A 98 3.85 4.82 12.32
CA PHE A 98 4.87 5.78 12.74
C PHE A 98 5.31 6.69 11.60
N SER A 99 5.49 6.14 10.40
CA SER A 99 5.87 6.88 9.20
C SER A 99 4.86 7.97 8.83
N ALA A 100 3.57 7.64 8.90
CA ALA A 100 2.48 8.58 8.66
C ALA A 100 2.46 9.69 9.73
N MET A 101 2.47 9.30 11.00
CA MET A 101 2.44 10.23 12.13
C MET A 101 3.65 11.17 12.17
N LYS A 102 4.86 10.65 11.87
CA LYS A 102 6.09 11.45 11.81
C LYS A 102 6.01 12.53 10.75
N ARG A 103 5.43 12.23 9.57
CA ARG A 103 5.25 13.22 8.49
C ARG A 103 4.28 14.32 8.88
N LEU A 104 3.18 13.95 9.52
CA LEU A 104 2.21 14.92 10.03
C LEU A 104 2.83 15.81 11.11
N TYR A 105 3.52 15.22 12.06
CA TYR A 105 4.19 15.96 13.14
C TYR A 105 5.24 16.93 12.60
N LYS A 106 6.02 16.49 11.60
CA LYS A 106 7.05 17.33 10.95
C LYS A 106 6.46 18.31 9.95
N LYS A 107 5.15 18.32 9.74
CA LYS A 107 4.46 19.16 8.76
C LYS A 107 5.09 19.06 7.36
N GLU A 108 5.46 17.82 6.97
CA GLU A 108 5.97 17.60 5.61
C GLU A 108 4.92 18.01 4.58
N ASP A 109 5.40 18.55 3.45
CA ASP A 109 4.54 18.98 2.37
C ASP A 109 4.04 17.78 1.54
N PHE A 110 2.79 17.39 1.76
CA PHE A 110 2.04 16.41 0.98
C PHE A 110 0.53 16.66 1.10
N GLY A 111 -0.24 16.15 0.15
CA GLY A 111 -1.69 16.23 0.15
C GLY A 111 -2.31 15.28 1.19
N LYS A 112 -2.77 14.14 0.72
CA LYS A 112 -3.41 13.10 1.52
C LYS A 112 -2.67 11.77 1.44
N ILE A 113 -3.03 10.84 2.31
CA ILE A 113 -2.45 9.50 2.38
C ILE A 113 -3.40 8.49 1.74
N ILE A 114 -2.85 7.62 0.89
CA ILE A 114 -3.45 6.39 0.41
C ILE A 114 -2.82 5.23 1.16
N LEU A 115 -3.63 4.32 1.69
CA LEU A 115 -3.18 3.09 2.34
C LEU A 115 -3.57 1.87 1.50
N VAL A 116 -2.66 0.93 1.32
CA VAL A 116 -2.92 -0.33 0.62
C VAL A 116 -2.74 -1.48 1.61
N SER A 117 -3.82 -1.91 2.21
CA SER A 117 -3.91 -3.02 3.17
C SER A 117 -5.36 -3.36 3.48
N GLY A 118 -5.63 -4.59 3.90
CA GLY A 118 -6.91 -5.01 4.47
C GLY A 118 -6.90 -5.16 5.99
N ASP A 119 -5.75 -4.88 6.63
CA ASP A 119 -5.56 -5.11 8.05
C ASP A 119 -6.29 -4.07 8.92
N GLY A 120 -6.97 -4.57 9.96
CA GLY A 120 -7.69 -3.73 10.92
C GLY A 120 -6.80 -2.93 11.86
N ASP A 121 -5.53 -3.29 11.99
CA ASP A 121 -4.58 -2.58 12.87
C ASP A 121 -4.36 -1.13 12.43
N TYR A 122 -4.65 -0.80 11.18
CA TYR A 122 -4.61 0.57 10.68
C TYR A 122 -5.88 1.40 10.97
N LYS A 123 -6.93 0.81 11.55
CA LYS A 123 -8.23 1.51 11.70
C LYS A 123 -8.11 2.84 12.45
N MET A 124 -7.36 2.86 13.55
CA MET A 124 -7.15 4.09 14.32
C MET A 124 -6.40 5.16 13.51
N LEU A 125 -5.41 4.76 12.73
CA LEU A 125 -4.70 5.68 11.84
C LEU A 125 -5.65 6.26 10.78
N VAL A 126 -6.47 5.41 10.16
CA VAL A 126 -7.43 5.84 9.12
C VAL A 126 -8.42 6.86 9.70
N ASP A 127 -9.00 6.58 10.86
CA ASP A 127 -9.94 7.50 11.51
C ASP A 127 -9.27 8.85 11.81
N PHE A 128 -8.10 8.82 12.40
CA PHE A 128 -7.34 10.03 12.70
C PHE A 128 -7.01 10.85 11.43
N LEU A 129 -6.58 10.17 10.36
CA LEU A 129 -6.26 10.85 9.09
C LEU A 129 -7.50 11.45 8.44
N ILE A 130 -8.69 10.86 8.60
CA ILE A 130 -9.97 11.42 8.15
C ILE A 130 -10.29 12.68 8.95
N GLU A 131 -10.19 12.64 10.28
CA GLU A 131 -10.40 13.80 11.17
C GLU A 131 -9.48 14.97 10.79
N GLU A 132 -8.22 14.69 10.48
CA GLU A 132 -7.22 15.69 10.08
C GLU A 132 -7.31 16.12 8.59
N ASN A 133 -8.30 15.61 7.84
CA ASN A 133 -8.43 15.82 6.38
C ASN A 133 -7.16 15.46 5.59
N LYS A 134 -6.46 14.42 6.04
CA LYS A 134 -5.21 13.89 5.45
C LYS A 134 -5.36 12.48 4.88
N PHE A 135 -6.58 11.96 4.78
CA PHE A 135 -6.87 10.65 4.22
C PHE A 135 -7.55 10.76 2.86
N GLU A 136 -7.03 10.02 1.88
CA GLU A 136 -7.65 9.93 0.55
C GLU A 136 -8.43 8.64 0.41
N LYS A 137 -7.76 7.49 0.59
CA LYS A 137 -8.37 6.18 0.34
C LYS A 137 -7.59 5.04 1.00
N ILE A 138 -8.32 4.01 1.43
CA ILE A 138 -7.76 2.68 1.66
C ILE A 138 -8.12 1.77 0.48
N LEU A 139 -7.14 1.07 -0.06
CA LEU A 139 -7.28 0.10 -1.14
C LEU A 139 -7.14 -1.30 -0.55
N PHE A 140 -8.26 -1.98 -0.41
CA PHE A 140 -8.29 -3.35 0.07
C PHE A 140 -7.83 -4.31 -1.04
N PRO A 141 -6.82 -5.17 -0.79
CA PRO A 141 -6.38 -6.16 -1.77
C PRO A 141 -7.48 -7.14 -2.18
N ASP A 142 -8.31 -7.53 -1.21
CA ASP A 142 -9.40 -8.49 -1.39
C ASP A 142 -10.56 -8.16 -0.45
N ARG A 143 -11.80 -8.29 -0.93
CA ARG A 143 -13.01 -7.99 -0.16
C ARG A 143 -13.18 -8.91 1.04
N LYS A 144 -12.90 -10.20 0.86
CA LYS A 144 -13.08 -11.23 1.88
C LYS A 144 -12.16 -11.04 3.08
N PHE A 145 -10.97 -10.47 2.84
CA PHE A 145 -9.94 -10.28 3.86
C PHE A 145 -9.84 -8.85 4.37
N ALA A 146 -10.73 -7.96 3.92
CA ALA A 146 -10.86 -6.64 4.54
C ALA A 146 -11.43 -6.78 5.95
N SER A 147 -10.77 -6.16 6.93
CA SER A 147 -11.19 -6.23 8.33
C SER A 147 -12.61 -5.72 8.53
N SER A 148 -13.37 -6.40 9.38
CA SER A 148 -14.72 -5.97 9.77
C SER A 148 -14.73 -4.61 10.49
N LEU A 149 -13.61 -4.14 10.99
CA LEU A 149 -13.48 -2.81 11.59
C LEU A 149 -13.79 -1.68 10.61
N TYR A 150 -13.70 -1.94 9.30
CA TYR A 150 -14.01 -0.96 8.26
C TYR A 150 -15.47 -0.97 7.80
N GLN A 151 -16.35 -1.78 8.38
CA GLN A 151 -17.75 -1.89 7.95
C GLN A 151 -18.52 -0.57 7.97
N LYS A 152 -18.15 0.36 8.86
CA LYS A 152 -18.78 1.68 8.98
C LYS A 152 -18.02 2.79 8.23
N LEU A 153 -16.96 2.44 7.50
CA LEU A 153 -16.20 3.41 6.72
C LEU A 153 -17.04 3.87 5.52
N GLY A 154 -17.11 5.17 5.28
CA GLY A 154 -17.81 5.72 4.12
C GLY A 154 -17.24 5.19 2.81
N SER A 155 -18.11 4.94 1.84
CA SER A 155 -17.72 4.36 0.54
C SER A 155 -16.75 5.25 -0.27
N GLU A 156 -16.70 6.54 0.03
CA GLU A 156 -15.75 7.49 -0.54
C GLU A 156 -14.31 7.22 -0.10
N TYR A 157 -14.09 6.52 1.02
CA TYR A 157 -12.78 6.28 1.62
C TYR A 157 -12.15 4.94 1.28
N PHE A 158 -12.82 4.06 0.54
CA PHE A 158 -12.23 2.76 0.19
C PHE A 158 -12.53 2.31 -1.23
N ASP A 159 -11.73 1.36 -1.72
CA ASP A 159 -12.00 0.59 -2.93
C ASP A 159 -11.35 -0.80 -2.79
N TYR A 160 -11.74 -1.73 -3.66
CA TYR A 160 -11.21 -3.09 -3.70
C TYR A 160 -10.38 -3.29 -4.97
N LEU A 161 -9.11 -3.67 -4.83
CA LEU A 161 -8.21 -3.87 -5.97
C LEU A 161 -8.68 -5.01 -6.90
N GLU A 162 -9.45 -5.96 -6.37
CA GLU A 162 -10.03 -7.05 -7.15
C GLU A 162 -11.25 -6.64 -8.01
N ASN A 163 -11.81 -5.45 -7.82
CA ASN A 163 -12.86 -4.95 -8.69
C ASN A 163 -12.38 -4.92 -10.15
N ASN A 164 -13.17 -5.44 -11.07
CA ASN A 164 -12.80 -5.66 -12.48
C ASN A 164 -12.16 -4.41 -13.12
N HIS A 165 -12.78 -3.24 -12.91
CA HIS A 165 -12.29 -1.97 -13.49
C HIS A 165 -10.93 -1.51 -12.95
N ILE A 166 -10.50 -2.02 -11.80
CA ILE A 166 -9.16 -1.79 -11.21
C ILE A 166 -8.23 -2.94 -11.60
N LYS A 167 -8.65 -4.19 -11.33
CA LYS A 167 -7.87 -5.39 -11.59
C LYS A 167 -7.32 -5.44 -13.02
N GLU A 168 -8.15 -5.17 -14.02
CA GLU A 168 -7.74 -5.14 -15.44
C GLU A 168 -6.61 -4.15 -15.74
N LYS A 169 -6.52 -3.07 -14.97
CA LYS A 169 -5.49 -2.04 -15.13
C LYS A 169 -4.15 -2.43 -14.49
N ILE A 170 -4.20 -3.21 -13.41
CA ILE A 170 -3.02 -3.47 -12.56
C ILE A 170 -2.58 -4.94 -12.57
N GLU A 171 -3.36 -5.86 -13.13
CA GLU A 171 -3.04 -7.28 -13.15
C GLU A 171 -1.88 -7.59 -14.11
N LEU A 172 -1.00 -8.49 -13.67
CA LEU A 172 0.01 -9.10 -14.53
C LEU A 172 -0.67 -10.04 -15.54
N LYS A 173 -0.81 -9.58 -16.77
CA LYS A 173 -1.40 -10.40 -17.84
C LYS A 173 -0.49 -11.56 -18.19
N LYS A 174 -1.03 -12.78 -18.24
CA LYS A 174 -0.33 -13.93 -18.80
C LYS A 174 -0.01 -13.61 -20.27
N LYS A 175 1.24 -13.78 -20.70
CA LYS A 175 1.55 -13.74 -22.12
C LYS A 175 0.69 -14.81 -22.80
N ARG A 176 -0.12 -14.40 -23.79
CA ARG A 176 -0.76 -15.39 -24.68
C ARG A 176 0.37 -16.18 -25.30
N ALA A 177 0.34 -17.51 -25.17
CA ALA A 177 1.22 -18.38 -25.95
C ALA A 177 0.99 -18.10 -27.45
N PRO A 178 2.03 -18.10 -28.28
CA PRO A 178 1.90 -17.93 -29.72
C PRO A 178 1.04 -19.01 -30.35
#